data_697eae9c0be4b7f546a26f5da0f81959
#
_entry.id   697eae9c0be4b7f546a26f5da0f81959
#
_cell.length_a   1.000
_cell.length_b   1.000
_cell.length_c   1.000
_cell.angle_alpha   90.00
_cell.angle_beta   90.00
_cell.angle_gamma   90.00
#
_symmetry.space_group_name_H-M   'P 1'
#
loop_
_entity.id
_entity.type
_entity.pdbx_description
1 polymer ?
#
loop_
_entity_poly.entity_id
_entity_poly.type
_entity_poly.pdbx_seq_one_letter_code
_entity_poly.pdbx_strand_id
1 'polypeptide(L)'
;MPAPSHRRRARLGLAVGVTLSLLAAARGGHAAGLYFSDRGVRPMGRAGAFVAGADDLGAIWYNPAGLADAKTSALVDFSWLRFNAEYTRALRIVDADDVVRVVRSPTVEGSSPVIPFPTIAGSYNFGERREFTVAGGVFAPYAAIATYPETVDGRPSPARYALGSFEGSALIFGGGFFAYKPTEQLRFGIGLGALVGQYQSTVTFSASPPDRLLAAPEQPEYDAESRFRVGPIFAPTGSFGATWVPLRFLRVGASFQLPMVVSSSTRFDVRLPTASVFDGGRITGRDAHVRFTLPHILRAGVEVRPTDELRIEAAYVREFWSIHESIDMTPEGVAIEGIRGLPPRVPIPAIKFPRNFQDSDSFRIGSEYTFDLAGYKLDLRAGVSHETSAIPRAYLSLLTIDMDKTVLSLGGGLHVGEHWRLDAMYAHLFASSVTVSPEEARIPRVNPLPGNAPLEAVNGGQYSASADLVGVGVNYIF
;
A
#
# COMPACT_ATOMS: atom_id res chain seq x y z
N MET A 1 -39.17 -34.60 0.86
CA MET A 1 -38.09 -33.70 0.44
C MET A 1 -37.43 -34.28 -0.80
N PRO A 2 -37.38 -33.63 -1.97
CA PRO A 2 -36.66 -34.16 -3.13
C PRO A 2 -35.16 -34.03 -2.89
N ALA A 3 -34.41 -35.11 -3.13
CA ALA A 3 -32.94 -35.14 -3.03
C ALA A 3 -32.32 -34.12 -4.00
N PRO A 4 -31.27 -33.40 -3.61
CA PRO A 4 -30.58 -32.43 -4.51
C PRO A 4 -30.08 -33.15 -5.77
N SER A 5 -30.44 -32.65 -6.95
CA SER A 5 -30.15 -33.27 -8.22
C SER A 5 -28.62 -33.46 -8.39
N HIS A 6 -28.20 -34.58 -8.99
CA HIS A 6 -26.79 -34.90 -9.29
C HIS A 6 -26.04 -33.79 -10.04
N ARG A 7 -26.76 -32.96 -10.79
CA ARG A 7 -26.22 -31.80 -11.51
C ARG A 7 -25.73 -30.68 -10.57
N ARG A 8 -26.39 -30.43 -9.42
CA ARG A 8 -25.92 -29.42 -8.43
C ARG A 8 -24.65 -29.88 -7.72
N ARG A 9 -24.54 -31.18 -7.36
CA ARG A 9 -23.34 -31.74 -6.72
C ARG A 9 -22.13 -31.73 -7.65
N ALA A 10 -22.31 -32.04 -8.95
CA ALA A 10 -21.25 -32.00 -9.94
C ALA A 10 -20.73 -30.56 -10.18
N ARG A 11 -21.61 -29.55 -10.16
CA ARG A 11 -21.22 -28.14 -10.34
C ARG A 11 -20.48 -27.58 -9.12
N LEU A 12 -20.86 -27.95 -7.91
CA LEU A 12 -20.15 -27.58 -6.69
C LEU A 12 -18.75 -28.23 -6.66
N GLY A 13 -18.64 -29.50 -7.02
CA GLY A 13 -17.36 -30.21 -7.14
C GLY A 13 -16.43 -29.58 -8.19
N LEU A 14 -16.97 -29.11 -9.31
CA LEU A 14 -16.19 -28.44 -10.35
C LEU A 14 -15.68 -27.07 -9.88
N ALA A 15 -16.52 -26.26 -9.23
CA ALA A 15 -16.14 -24.95 -8.71
C ALA A 15 -15.04 -25.07 -7.63
N VAL A 16 -15.21 -25.96 -6.67
CA VAL A 16 -14.22 -26.27 -5.62
C VAL A 16 -12.94 -26.85 -6.22
N GLY A 17 -13.06 -27.74 -7.22
CA GLY A 17 -11.91 -28.32 -7.91
C GLY A 17 -11.09 -27.29 -8.70
N VAL A 18 -11.74 -26.35 -9.40
CA VAL A 18 -11.05 -25.27 -10.11
C VAL A 18 -10.35 -24.32 -9.12
N THR A 19 -11.00 -23.96 -8.02
CA THR A 19 -10.38 -23.11 -7.00
C THR A 19 -9.18 -23.79 -6.33
N LEU A 20 -9.28 -25.07 -5.99
CA LEU A 20 -8.18 -25.84 -5.42
C LEU A 20 -7.02 -26.08 -6.41
N SER A 21 -7.31 -26.27 -7.69
CA SER A 21 -6.28 -26.42 -8.73
C SER A 21 -5.49 -25.14 -8.97
N LEU A 22 -6.15 -23.97 -8.87
CA LEU A 22 -5.50 -22.65 -8.97
C LEU A 22 -4.61 -22.37 -7.75
N LEU A 23 -5.02 -22.84 -6.55
CA LEU A 23 -4.22 -22.75 -5.33
C LEU A 23 -2.90 -23.56 -5.41
N ALA A 24 -2.93 -24.72 -6.11
CA ALA A 24 -1.75 -25.58 -6.27
C ALA A 24 -0.72 -25.04 -7.29
N ALA A 25 -1.13 -24.10 -8.16
CA ALA A 25 -0.26 -23.50 -9.18
C ALA A 25 0.47 -22.22 -8.72
N ALA A 26 0.13 -21.67 -7.57
CA ALA A 26 0.74 -20.46 -7.03
C ALA A 26 2.16 -20.72 -6.50
N ARG A 27 3.16 -20.50 -7.34
CA ARG A 27 4.58 -20.49 -6.95
C ARG A 27 5.06 -19.07 -6.86
N GLY A 28 5.45 -18.64 -5.65
CA GLY A 28 6.25 -17.47 -5.33
C GLY A 28 5.73 -16.14 -5.86
N GLY A 29 5.32 -15.26 -5.00
CA GLY A 29 4.79 -13.96 -5.35
C GLY A 29 5.37 -12.83 -4.50
N HIS A 30 5.10 -11.66 -4.81
CA HIS A 30 5.83 -10.43 -4.59
C HIS A 30 4.91 -9.20 -4.23
N ALA A 31 5.26 -8.08 -3.60
CA ALA A 31 4.40 -7.02 -3.00
C ALA A 31 4.61 -5.54 -3.42
N ALA A 32 3.59 -4.69 -3.56
CA ALA A 32 3.68 -3.26 -3.97
C ALA A 32 3.92 -2.23 -2.85
N GLY A 33 4.68 -1.24 -3.16
CA GLY A 33 5.50 -0.24 -2.47
C GLY A 33 5.04 0.54 -1.25
N LEU A 34 3.99 1.28 -1.23
CA LEU A 34 3.66 2.23 -0.15
C LEU A 34 2.28 1.99 0.46
N TYR A 35 1.47 1.16 -0.16
CA TYR A 35 0.10 0.98 0.26
C TYR A 35 -0.47 -0.39 -0.12
N PHE A 36 -1.51 -0.75 0.55
CA PHE A 36 -2.33 -1.90 0.20
C PHE A 36 -3.23 -1.52 -0.97
N SER A 37 -3.13 -2.25 -2.08
CA SER A 37 -3.83 -1.91 -3.33
C SER A 37 -5.35 -2.11 -3.24
N ASP A 38 -5.83 -2.90 -2.29
CA ASP A 38 -7.23 -3.34 -2.20
C ASP A 38 -7.95 -2.86 -0.94
N ARG A 39 -9.28 -2.70 -1.02
CA ARG A 39 -10.14 -2.17 0.04
C ARG A 39 -11.50 -2.85 0.06
N GLY A 40 -12.14 -2.76 1.24
CA GLY A 40 -13.47 -3.28 1.48
C GLY A 40 -13.51 -4.78 1.74
N VAL A 41 -14.39 -5.21 2.62
CA VAL A 41 -14.45 -6.60 3.10
C VAL A 41 -14.90 -7.54 1.98
N ARG A 42 -15.97 -7.21 1.26
CA ARG A 42 -16.46 -8.06 0.17
C ARG A 42 -15.46 -8.18 -0.99
N PRO A 43 -14.88 -7.08 -1.52
CA PRO A 43 -13.88 -7.18 -2.58
C PRO A 43 -12.63 -7.96 -2.15
N MET A 44 -12.13 -7.73 -0.93
CA MET A 44 -10.98 -8.44 -0.40
C MET A 44 -11.23 -9.95 -0.22
N GLY A 45 -12.46 -10.37 0.13
CA GLY A 45 -12.84 -11.78 0.14
C GLY A 45 -12.73 -12.47 -1.22
N ARG A 46 -12.54 -11.70 -2.31
CA ARG A 46 -12.32 -12.14 -3.70
C ARG A 46 -10.93 -11.76 -4.22
N ALA A 47 -9.96 -11.49 -3.32
CA ALA A 47 -8.61 -11.00 -3.63
C ALA A 47 -8.61 -9.77 -4.56
N GLY A 48 -9.57 -8.85 -4.41
CA GLY A 48 -9.69 -7.64 -5.22
C GLY A 48 -10.16 -7.85 -6.67
N ALA A 49 -10.59 -9.03 -7.07
CA ALA A 49 -11.27 -9.26 -8.36
C ALA A 49 -12.69 -8.70 -8.29
N PHE A 50 -12.80 -7.37 -8.45
CA PHE A 50 -14.04 -6.61 -8.24
C PHE A 50 -14.11 -5.38 -9.16
N VAL A 51 -13.84 -5.56 -10.46
CA VAL A 51 -13.83 -4.50 -11.48
C VAL A 51 -15.03 -4.58 -12.38
N ALA A 52 -15.25 -5.74 -13.01
CA ALA A 52 -16.43 -5.99 -13.85
C ALA A 52 -17.66 -6.32 -12.99
N GLY A 53 -17.44 -7.06 -11.90
CA GLY A 53 -18.46 -7.49 -10.97
C GLY A 53 -18.73 -6.52 -9.83
N ALA A 54 -18.16 -5.33 -9.82
CA ALA A 54 -18.46 -4.29 -8.86
C ALA A 54 -19.93 -3.88 -8.99
N ASP A 55 -20.71 -4.11 -7.92
CA ASP A 55 -22.17 -3.90 -7.90
C ASP A 55 -22.70 -3.45 -6.53
N ASP A 56 -21.82 -3.01 -5.64
CA ASP A 56 -22.14 -2.37 -4.36
C ASP A 56 -21.23 -1.17 -4.08
N LEU A 57 -21.26 -0.62 -2.87
CA LEU A 57 -20.45 0.53 -2.46
C LEU A 57 -18.94 0.31 -2.49
N GLY A 58 -18.45 -0.94 -2.53
CA GLY A 58 -17.04 -1.22 -2.82
C GLY A 58 -16.58 -0.70 -4.18
N ALA A 59 -17.50 -0.49 -5.13
CA ALA A 59 -17.23 0.07 -6.46
C ALA A 59 -16.53 1.44 -6.43
N ILE A 60 -16.67 2.22 -5.38
CA ILE A 60 -15.99 3.53 -5.22
C ILE A 60 -14.48 3.45 -5.40
N TRP A 61 -13.86 2.32 -5.09
CA TRP A 61 -12.43 2.13 -5.25
C TRP A 61 -12.08 1.41 -6.56
N TYR A 62 -12.85 0.38 -6.92
CA TYR A 62 -12.47 -0.51 -8.03
C TYR A 62 -12.95 -0.03 -9.40
N ASN A 63 -14.22 0.36 -9.50
CA ASN A 63 -14.83 0.82 -10.75
C ASN A 63 -16.10 1.64 -10.44
N PRO A 64 -16.08 2.97 -10.51
CA PRO A 64 -17.23 3.80 -10.18
C PRO A 64 -18.46 3.54 -11.04
N ALA A 65 -18.33 2.93 -12.23
CA ALA A 65 -19.48 2.53 -13.03
C ALA A 65 -20.35 1.45 -12.34
N GLY A 66 -19.74 0.64 -11.46
CA GLY A 66 -20.44 -0.39 -10.71
C GLY A 66 -21.45 0.16 -9.70
N LEU A 67 -21.33 1.43 -9.30
CA LEU A 67 -22.30 2.11 -8.46
C LEU A 67 -23.70 2.20 -9.10
N ALA A 68 -23.76 2.13 -10.44
CA ALA A 68 -25.04 2.11 -11.16
C ALA A 68 -25.87 0.83 -10.89
N ASP A 69 -25.24 -0.23 -10.39
CA ASP A 69 -25.90 -1.46 -9.96
C ASP A 69 -26.02 -1.53 -8.42
N ALA A 70 -25.36 -0.64 -7.69
CA ALA A 70 -25.53 -0.50 -6.24
C ALA A 70 -26.94 0.04 -5.93
N LYS A 71 -27.60 -0.55 -4.95
CA LYS A 71 -28.88 -0.03 -4.44
C LYS A 71 -28.62 1.20 -3.56
N THR A 72 -29.70 1.96 -3.26
CA THR A 72 -29.61 2.94 -2.18
C THR A 72 -29.21 2.21 -0.90
N SER A 73 -28.02 2.49 -0.38
CA SER A 73 -27.42 1.70 0.69
C SER A 73 -26.38 2.48 1.49
N ALA A 74 -26.06 1.96 2.65
CA ALA A 74 -24.96 2.43 3.50
C ALA A 74 -24.04 1.25 3.84
N LEU A 75 -22.74 1.48 3.78
CA LEU A 75 -21.68 0.49 4.05
C LEU A 75 -20.78 0.99 5.17
N VAL A 76 -20.47 0.12 6.10
CA VAL A 76 -19.42 0.33 7.10
C VAL A 76 -18.60 -0.95 7.17
N ASP A 77 -17.36 -0.85 6.74
CA ASP A 77 -16.36 -1.93 6.81
C ASP A 77 -15.20 -1.53 7.73
N PHE A 78 -14.67 -2.52 8.43
CA PHE A 78 -13.40 -2.42 9.15
C PHE A 78 -12.50 -3.59 8.76
N SER A 79 -11.27 -3.29 8.42
CA SER A 79 -10.23 -4.30 8.18
C SER A 79 -9.03 -4.02 9.09
N TRP A 80 -8.37 -5.07 9.56
CA TRP A 80 -7.15 -5.00 10.35
C TRP A 80 -6.04 -5.71 9.59
N LEU A 81 -4.90 -5.06 9.52
CA LEU A 81 -3.69 -5.59 8.90
C LEU A 81 -2.67 -5.88 9.99
N ARG A 82 -2.13 -7.09 9.99
CA ARG A 82 -0.89 -7.42 10.69
C ARG A 82 0.20 -7.63 9.64
N PHE A 83 1.16 -6.74 9.61
CA PHE A 83 2.31 -6.81 8.70
C PHE A 83 3.55 -7.20 9.48
N ASN A 84 4.30 -8.19 9.01
CA ASN A 84 5.58 -8.61 9.56
C ASN A 84 6.64 -8.40 8.47
N ALA A 85 7.77 -7.84 8.86
CA ALA A 85 8.90 -7.63 7.97
C ALA A 85 10.19 -7.93 8.70
N GLU A 86 11.13 -8.56 8.02
CA GLU A 86 12.46 -8.87 8.53
C GLU A 86 13.52 -8.30 7.60
N TYR A 87 14.58 -7.80 8.18
CA TYR A 87 15.70 -7.26 7.46
C TYR A 87 17.03 -7.66 8.10
N THR A 88 17.88 -8.32 7.34
CA THR A 88 19.25 -8.64 7.71
C THR A 88 20.17 -7.81 6.82
N ARG A 89 20.69 -6.72 7.36
CA ARG A 89 21.56 -5.81 6.60
C ARG A 89 22.88 -6.46 6.24
N ALA A 90 23.37 -6.22 5.03
CA ALA A 90 24.69 -6.58 4.56
C ALA A 90 25.48 -5.31 4.26
N LEU A 91 26.64 -5.19 4.88
CA LEU A 91 27.56 -4.05 4.77
C LEU A 91 28.83 -4.50 4.09
N ARG A 92 29.33 -3.69 3.18
CA ARG A 92 30.67 -3.82 2.62
C ARG A 92 31.64 -3.03 3.49
N ILE A 93 32.60 -3.68 4.08
CA ILE A 93 33.70 -3.04 4.81
C ILE A 93 35.02 -3.37 4.13
N VAL A 94 35.93 -2.41 4.17
CA VAL A 94 37.31 -2.59 3.77
C VAL A 94 38.12 -2.70 5.06
N ASP A 95 38.82 -3.81 5.26
CA ASP A 95 39.65 -3.99 6.46
C ASP A 95 41.01 -3.27 6.30
N ALA A 96 41.83 -3.35 7.35
CA ALA A 96 43.14 -2.67 7.38
C ALA A 96 44.12 -3.18 6.32
N ASP A 97 43.84 -4.32 5.73
CA ASP A 97 44.68 -4.95 4.68
C ASP A 97 44.09 -4.72 3.28
N ASP A 98 43.19 -3.73 3.12
CA ASP A 98 42.46 -3.43 1.90
C ASP A 98 41.55 -4.59 1.37
N VAL A 99 41.26 -5.56 2.22
CA VAL A 99 40.38 -6.68 1.85
C VAL A 99 38.94 -6.29 2.04
N VAL A 100 38.16 -6.41 0.97
CA VAL A 100 36.73 -6.17 1.00
C VAL A 100 36.02 -7.36 1.62
N ARG A 101 35.25 -7.13 2.68
CA ARG A 101 34.43 -8.13 3.34
C ARG A 101 32.97 -7.68 3.41
N VAL A 102 32.06 -8.63 3.25
CA VAL A 102 30.64 -8.40 3.48
C VAL A 102 30.29 -8.91 4.89
N VAL A 103 29.90 -7.98 5.75
CA VAL A 103 29.47 -8.27 7.13
C VAL A 103 27.96 -8.19 7.19
N ARG A 104 27.32 -9.16 7.84
CA ARG A 104 25.89 -9.15 8.11
C ARG A 104 25.61 -8.68 9.52
N SER A 105 24.65 -7.80 9.65
CA SER A 105 24.14 -7.35 10.96
C SER A 105 23.12 -8.36 11.52
N PRO A 106 22.80 -8.29 12.81
CA PRO A 106 21.65 -8.98 13.35
C PRO A 106 20.37 -8.65 12.57
N THR A 107 19.45 -9.62 12.50
CA THR A 107 18.15 -9.40 11.84
C THR A 107 17.30 -8.42 12.63
N VAL A 108 16.68 -7.50 11.93
CA VAL A 108 15.75 -6.51 12.48
C VAL A 108 14.33 -6.93 12.11
N GLU A 109 13.50 -7.14 13.11
CA GLU A 109 12.09 -7.47 12.94
C GLU A 109 11.25 -6.19 13.04
N GLY A 110 10.46 -5.93 12.01
CA GLY A 110 9.48 -4.85 11.97
C GLY A 110 8.09 -5.40 12.20
N SER A 111 7.28 -4.69 12.95
CA SER A 111 5.89 -5.03 13.18
C SER A 111 4.97 -3.86 12.93
N SER A 112 3.75 -4.15 12.49
CA SER A 112 2.71 -3.13 12.41
C SER A 112 1.86 -3.10 13.68
N PRO A 113 1.47 -1.91 14.16
CA PRO A 113 0.39 -1.83 15.12
C PRO A 113 -0.91 -2.33 14.46
N VAL A 114 -1.79 -2.92 15.26
CA VAL A 114 -3.12 -3.34 14.80
C VAL A 114 -3.99 -2.09 14.62
N ILE A 115 -3.99 -1.52 13.44
CA ILE A 115 -4.76 -0.32 13.11
C ILE A 115 -5.97 -0.73 12.29
N PRO A 116 -7.21 -0.28 12.66
CA PRO A 116 -8.38 -0.48 11.82
C PRO A 116 -8.33 0.43 10.58
N PHE A 117 -8.62 -0.16 9.42
CA PHE A 117 -8.83 0.55 8.15
C PHE A 117 -10.31 0.64 7.88
N PRO A 118 -10.97 1.76 8.17
CA PRO A 118 -12.38 1.94 7.89
C PRO A 118 -12.64 2.15 6.41
N THR A 119 -13.79 1.65 5.93
CA THR A 119 -14.47 2.11 4.72
C THR A 119 -15.88 2.45 5.10
N ILE A 120 -16.29 3.69 4.91
CA ILE A 120 -17.64 4.17 5.19
C ILE A 120 -18.15 4.83 3.93
N ALA A 121 -19.30 4.37 3.42
CA ALA A 121 -19.86 4.87 2.19
C ALA A 121 -21.39 4.84 2.21
N GLY A 122 -21.99 5.67 1.37
CA GLY A 122 -23.42 5.68 1.14
C GLY A 122 -23.75 5.97 -0.32
N SER A 123 -24.87 5.46 -0.81
CA SER A 123 -25.39 5.71 -2.15
C SER A 123 -26.89 6.03 -2.14
N TYR A 124 -27.30 6.77 -3.16
CA TYR A 124 -28.69 7.07 -3.44
C TYR A 124 -28.99 6.98 -4.92
N ASN A 125 -29.97 6.13 -5.26
CA ASN A 125 -30.43 5.95 -6.64
C ASN A 125 -31.63 6.85 -6.89
N PHE A 126 -31.66 7.50 -8.06
CA PHE A 126 -32.73 8.39 -8.48
C PHE A 126 -32.97 8.31 -10.01
N GLY A 127 -33.94 9.05 -10.50
CA GLY A 127 -34.48 8.94 -11.86
C GLY A 127 -35.69 8.00 -11.94
N GLU A 128 -36.45 8.08 -13.01
CA GLU A 128 -37.69 7.30 -13.18
C GLU A 128 -37.43 5.78 -13.22
N ARG A 129 -36.26 5.38 -13.79
CA ARG A 129 -35.79 4.00 -13.89
C ARG A 129 -34.66 3.70 -12.91
N ARG A 130 -34.38 4.60 -11.96
CA ARG A 130 -33.23 4.55 -11.06
C ARG A 130 -31.90 4.44 -11.82
N GLU A 131 -31.83 5.12 -12.95
CA GLU A 131 -30.67 5.10 -13.87
C GLU A 131 -29.49 5.93 -13.37
N PHE A 132 -29.70 6.80 -12.38
CA PHE A 132 -28.65 7.64 -11.81
C PHE A 132 -28.34 7.20 -10.37
N THR A 133 -27.07 7.22 -10.02
CA THR A 133 -26.61 6.97 -8.64
C THR A 133 -25.60 8.03 -8.24
N VAL A 134 -25.83 8.64 -7.10
CA VAL A 134 -24.79 9.42 -6.39
C VAL A 134 -24.31 8.59 -5.21
N ALA A 135 -23.02 8.69 -4.93
CA ALA A 135 -22.42 8.05 -3.77
C ALA A 135 -21.35 8.94 -3.15
N GLY A 136 -21.09 8.74 -1.88
CA GLY A 136 -19.98 9.36 -1.17
C GLY A 136 -19.34 8.33 -0.26
N GLY A 137 -18.02 8.45 -0.05
CA GLY A 137 -17.34 7.55 0.84
C GLY A 137 -15.99 8.05 1.31
N VAL A 138 -15.56 7.48 2.42
CA VAL A 138 -14.23 7.67 3.01
C VAL A 138 -13.60 6.32 3.29
N PHE A 139 -12.30 6.20 3.05
CA PHE A 139 -11.51 5.01 3.35
C PHE A 139 -10.04 5.35 3.56
N ALA A 140 -9.29 4.50 4.24
CA ALA A 140 -7.87 4.66 4.45
C ALA A 140 -7.09 3.84 3.40
N PRO A 141 -6.65 4.44 2.27
CA PRO A 141 -5.98 3.70 1.21
C PRO A 141 -4.50 3.43 1.51
N TYR A 142 -3.88 4.29 2.31
CA TYR A 142 -2.46 4.25 2.57
C TYR A 142 -2.20 4.22 4.07
N ALA A 143 -1.41 3.26 4.52
CA ALA A 143 -0.96 3.18 5.89
C ALA A 143 0.54 2.95 5.91
N ALA A 144 1.22 3.71 6.74
CA ALA A 144 2.58 3.39 7.13
C ALA A 144 2.52 2.20 8.09
N ILE A 145 3.18 1.11 7.74
CA ILE A 145 2.72 -0.18 8.24
C ILE A 145 3.72 -0.82 9.20
N ALA A 146 5.00 -0.42 9.22
CA ALA A 146 5.98 -1.08 10.07
C ALA A 146 6.72 -0.10 10.98
N THR A 147 6.92 -0.51 12.22
CA THR A 147 7.83 0.11 13.18
C THR A 147 8.96 -0.86 13.47
N TYR A 148 10.18 -0.37 13.48
CA TYR A 148 11.39 -1.14 13.73
C TYR A 148 12.01 -0.71 15.06
N PRO A 149 12.65 -1.63 15.79
CA PRO A 149 13.27 -1.32 17.07
C PRO A 149 14.44 -0.33 16.90
N GLU A 150 14.59 0.58 17.86
CA GLU A 150 15.71 1.52 17.91
C GLU A 150 17.04 0.84 18.20
N THR A 151 16.99 -0.30 18.92
CA THR A 151 18.17 -1.09 19.27
C THR A 151 17.93 -2.57 19.01
N VAL A 152 19.00 -3.27 18.61
CA VAL A 152 19.05 -4.73 18.45
C VAL A 152 20.29 -5.22 19.17
N ASP A 153 20.16 -6.21 20.06
CA ASP A 153 21.24 -6.74 20.90
C ASP A 153 22.02 -5.64 21.67
N GLY A 154 21.30 -4.62 22.16
CA GLY A 154 21.87 -3.51 22.92
C GLY A 154 22.69 -2.52 22.11
N ARG A 155 22.67 -2.61 20.78
CA ARG A 155 23.31 -1.68 19.85
C ARG A 155 22.28 -0.94 19.02
N PRO A 156 22.58 0.25 18.46
CA PRO A 156 21.68 0.94 17.54
C PRO A 156 21.26 0.05 16.38
N SER A 157 19.96 0.10 16.05
CA SER A 157 19.39 -0.74 15.00
C SER A 157 20.13 -0.58 13.67
N PRO A 158 20.48 -1.66 12.99
CA PRO A 158 21.02 -1.60 11.63
C PRO A 158 20.06 -0.97 10.61
N ALA A 159 18.77 -0.95 10.92
CA ALA A 159 17.72 -0.36 10.07
C ALA A 159 17.61 1.18 10.21
N ARG A 160 18.27 1.80 11.18
CA ARG A 160 18.05 3.20 11.57
C ARG A 160 18.24 4.22 10.44
N TYR A 161 19.10 3.95 9.47
CA TYR A 161 19.30 4.84 8.32
C TYR A 161 18.25 4.70 7.22
N ALA A 162 17.40 3.68 7.30
CA ALA A 162 16.32 3.48 6.35
C ALA A 162 14.98 3.98 6.92
N LEU A 163 14.67 3.58 8.15
CA LEU A 163 13.42 3.92 8.80
C LEU A 163 13.50 3.68 10.32
N GLY A 164 13.11 4.68 11.11
CA GLY A 164 12.89 4.52 12.54
C GLY A 164 11.44 4.20 12.90
N SER A 165 10.50 5.08 12.51
CA SER A 165 9.07 4.95 12.86
C SER A 165 8.19 5.73 11.90
N PHE A 166 6.94 5.30 11.77
CA PHE A 166 5.84 6.02 11.10
C PHE A 166 4.73 6.45 12.06
N GLU A 167 4.98 6.40 13.33
CA GLU A 167 4.01 6.69 14.37
C GLU A 167 3.41 8.09 14.20
N GLY A 168 2.08 8.18 14.30
CA GLY A 168 1.34 9.43 14.12
C GLY A 168 0.95 9.75 12.68
N SER A 169 1.26 8.89 11.70
CA SER A 169 0.75 9.02 10.33
C SER A 169 -0.73 8.66 10.27
N ALA A 170 -1.53 9.47 9.58
CA ALA A 170 -2.94 9.21 9.32
C ALA A 170 -3.32 9.81 7.97
N LEU A 171 -3.70 8.95 7.02
CA LEU A 171 -4.11 9.32 5.68
C LEU A 171 -5.47 8.71 5.39
N ILE A 172 -6.40 9.53 4.89
CA ILE A 172 -7.76 9.14 4.54
C ILE A 172 -8.07 9.67 3.14
N PHE A 173 -8.68 8.84 2.32
CA PHE A 173 -9.29 9.27 1.07
C PHE A 173 -10.77 9.55 1.30
N GLY A 174 -11.25 10.69 0.80
CA GLY A 174 -12.67 11.03 0.77
C GLY A 174 -13.09 11.48 -0.62
N GLY A 175 -14.28 11.07 -1.08
CA GLY A 175 -14.74 11.42 -2.42
C GLY A 175 -16.24 11.30 -2.62
N GLY A 176 -16.69 12.00 -3.67
CA GLY A 176 -18.03 11.91 -4.23
C GLY A 176 -18.01 11.26 -5.61
N PHE A 177 -19.04 10.48 -5.92
CA PHE A 177 -19.13 9.65 -7.12
C PHE A 177 -20.50 9.82 -7.77
N PHE A 178 -20.51 9.68 -9.09
CA PHE A 178 -21.73 9.67 -9.89
C PHE A 178 -21.65 8.52 -10.88
N ALA A 179 -22.74 7.76 -10.99
CA ALA A 179 -22.86 6.70 -12.00
C ALA A 179 -24.16 6.82 -12.77
N TYR A 180 -24.12 6.39 -14.01
CA TYR A 180 -25.22 6.44 -14.96
C TYR A 180 -25.38 5.13 -15.73
N LYS A 181 -26.59 4.59 -15.72
CA LYS A 181 -27.03 3.37 -16.43
C LYS A 181 -27.98 3.73 -17.55
N PRO A 182 -27.47 4.14 -18.75
CA PRO A 182 -28.35 4.52 -19.86
C PRO A 182 -29.18 3.36 -20.40
N THR A 183 -28.64 2.15 -20.35
CA THR A 183 -29.27 0.92 -20.81
C THR A 183 -28.99 -0.23 -19.84
N GLU A 184 -29.66 -1.37 -20.03
CA GLU A 184 -29.37 -2.58 -19.25
C GLU A 184 -27.95 -3.14 -19.55
N GLN A 185 -27.34 -2.75 -20.65
CA GLN A 185 -26.01 -3.23 -21.03
C GLN A 185 -24.87 -2.28 -20.60
N LEU A 186 -25.13 -0.99 -20.44
CA LEU A 186 -24.05 0.01 -20.27
C LEU A 186 -24.15 0.72 -18.92
N ARG A 187 -23.01 0.90 -18.27
CA ARG A 187 -22.82 1.70 -17.06
C ARG A 187 -21.57 2.57 -17.22
N PHE A 188 -21.66 3.79 -16.77
CA PHE A 188 -20.57 4.74 -16.72
C PHE A 188 -20.50 5.32 -15.30
N GLY A 189 -19.29 5.65 -14.87
CA GLY A 189 -19.09 6.26 -13.54
C GLY A 189 -17.92 7.22 -13.55
N ILE A 190 -18.04 8.25 -12.72
CA ILE A 190 -16.97 9.20 -12.42
C ILE A 190 -16.86 9.37 -10.91
N GLY A 191 -15.67 9.66 -10.44
CA GLY A 191 -15.40 9.99 -9.05
C GLY A 191 -14.44 11.17 -8.95
N LEU A 192 -14.68 12.03 -7.96
CA LEU A 192 -13.78 13.11 -7.57
C LEU A 192 -13.52 13.00 -6.07
N GLY A 193 -12.28 13.09 -5.66
CA GLY A 193 -11.91 12.98 -4.26
C GLY A 193 -10.50 13.50 -4.00
N ALA A 194 -10.08 13.38 -2.75
CA ALA A 194 -8.74 13.75 -2.35
C ALA A 194 -8.22 12.84 -1.24
N LEU A 195 -6.91 12.61 -1.24
CA LEU A 195 -6.17 12.10 -0.10
C LEU A 195 -5.91 13.25 0.86
N VAL A 196 -6.30 13.09 2.11
CA VAL A 196 -6.14 14.09 3.16
C VAL A 196 -5.49 13.48 4.40
N GLY A 197 -4.77 14.29 5.16
CA GLY A 197 -4.20 13.85 6.43
C GLY A 197 -2.79 14.37 6.70
N GLN A 198 -2.02 13.58 7.40
CA GLN A 198 -0.62 13.85 7.72
C GLN A 198 0.22 12.57 7.68
N TYR A 199 1.49 12.75 7.40
CA TYR A 199 2.50 11.71 7.39
C TYR A 199 3.63 12.07 8.34
N GLN A 200 4.03 11.16 9.19
CA GLN A 200 5.19 11.34 10.08
C GLN A 200 6.21 10.25 9.81
N SER A 201 7.47 10.60 9.94
CA SER A 201 8.57 9.64 9.83
C SER A 201 9.74 10.11 10.68
N THR A 202 10.39 9.18 11.36
CA THR A 202 11.67 9.41 12.05
C THR A 202 12.76 8.67 11.26
N VAL A 203 13.81 9.39 10.89
CA VAL A 203 14.94 8.86 10.12
C VAL A 203 16.24 9.31 10.76
N THR A 204 17.22 8.42 10.80
CA THR A 204 18.57 8.74 11.26
C THR A 204 19.44 9.14 10.08
N PHE A 205 20.11 10.28 10.19
CA PHE A 205 21.15 10.73 9.25
C PHE A 205 22.52 10.54 9.90
N SER A 206 23.51 10.17 9.09
CA SER A 206 24.88 10.18 9.54
C SER A 206 25.51 11.53 9.22
N ALA A 207 25.95 12.24 10.24
CA ALA A 207 26.63 13.52 10.12
C ALA A 207 28.15 13.38 10.34
N SER A 208 28.76 12.30 9.85
CA SER A 208 30.21 12.10 9.93
C SER A 208 30.96 13.20 9.18
N PRO A 209 32.02 13.80 9.76
CA PRO A 209 32.83 14.79 9.08
C PRO A 209 33.46 14.25 7.79
N PRO A 210 33.65 15.11 6.76
CA PRO A 210 34.14 14.69 5.45
C PRO A 210 35.53 14.06 5.42
N ASP A 211 36.37 14.37 6.40
CA ASP A 211 37.76 13.89 6.52
C ASP A 211 37.86 12.47 7.09
N ARG A 212 36.77 11.94 7.65
CA ARG A 212 36.70 10.55 8.12
C ARG A 212 36.16 9.61 7.03
N LEU A 213 36.84 9.57 5.98
CA LEU A 213 36.32 9.33 4.66
C LEU A 213 35.91 7.93 4.32
N LEU A 214 36.58 6.92 4.60
CA LEU A 214 36.47 5.73 3.74
C LEU A 214 35.97 4.48 4.44
N ALA A 215 35.92 4.49 5.69
CA ALA A 215 35.51 3.36 6.48
C ALA A 215 35.15 3.78 7.90
N ALA A 216 34.70 5.01 8.07
CA ALA A 216 34.16 5.35 9.39
C ALA A 216 33.00 4.40 9.60
N PRO A 217 33.15 3.40 10.49
CA PRO A 217 32.03 2.55 10.83
C PRO A 217 30.90 3.48 11.24
N GLU A 218 29.69 3.06 11.02
CA GLU A 218 28.50 3.82 11.41
C GLU A 218 28.52 4.06 12.91
N GLN A 219 29.18 5.13 13.32
CA GLN A 219 29.40 5.48 14.74
C GLN A 219 28.17 6.22 15.25
N PRO A 220 27.48 5.70 16.27
CA PRO A 220 26.25 6.29 16.77
C PRO A 220 26.39 7.73 17.27
N GLU A 221 27.60 8.12 17.71
CA GLU A 221 27.88 9.48 18.16
C GLU A 221 27.79 10.54 17.04
N TYR A 222 27.83 10.10 15.77
CA TYR A 222 27.62 10.97 14.60
C TYR A 222 26.21 10.87 14.02
N ASP A 223 25.33 10.10 14.65
CA ASP A 223 23.94 9.96 14.20
C ASP A 223 23.10 11.17 14.62
N ALA A 224 22.48 11.82 13.63
CA ALA A 224 21.44 12.83 13.82
C ALA A 224 20.07 12.20 13.63
N GLU A 225 19.19 12.35 14.59
CA GLU A 225 17.80 11.90 14.44
C GLU A 225 16.95 13.04 13.87
N SER A 226 16.23 12.77 12.81
CA SER A 226 15.34 13.74 12.17
C SER A 226 13.91 13.23 12.14
N ARG A 227 12.99 14.02 12.68
CA ARG A 227 11.56 13.76 12.68
C ARG A 227 10.87 14.68 11.69
N PHE A 228 10.18 14.08 10.73
CA PHE A 228 9.43 14.79 9.70
C PHE A 228 7.93 14.71 10.00
N ARG A 229 7.25 15.85 9.89
CA ARG A 229 5.79 15.95 9.95
C ARG A 229 5.30 16.66 8.69
N VAL A 230 4.90 15.86 7.71
CA VAL A 230 4.36 16.35 6.44
C VAL A 230 2.87 16.52 6.56
N GLY A 231 2.38 17.73 6.41
CA GLY A 231 0.96 18.01 6.48
C GLY A 231 0.61 19.45 6.87
N PRO A 232 -0.66 19.84 6.67
CA PRO A 232 -1.76 18.98 6.16
C PRO A 232 -1.55 18.60 4.69
N ILE A 233 -1.82 17.33 4.38
CA ILE A 233 -1.81 16.82 3.01
C ILE A 233 -3.20 17.01 2.42
N PHE A 234 -3.26 17.52 1.18
CA PHE A 234 -4.43 17.56 0.33
C PHE A 234 -4.01 17.23 -1.10
N ALA A 235 -4.27 16.02 -1.55
CA ALA A 235 -3.91 15.55 -2.89
C ALA A 235 -5.16 15.12 -3.65
N PRO A 236 -5.71 15.98 -4.54
CA PRO A 236 -6.91 15.67 -5.30
C PRO A 236 -6.62 14.62 -6.38
N THR A 237 -7.68 13.87 -6.73
CA THR A 237 -7.68 12.91 -7.83
C THR A 237 -9.08 12.71 -8.37
N GLY A 238 -9.16 12.06 -9.54
CA GLY A 238 -10.40 11.66 -10.17
C GLY A 238 -10.35 10.21 -10.61
N SER A 239 -11.50 9.61 -10.83
CA SER A 239 -11.63 8.26 -11.39
C SER A 239 -12.74 8.22 -12.44
N PHE A 240 -12.57 7.32 -13.41
CA PHE A 240 -13.52 7.06 -14.47
C PHE A 240 -13.74 5.55 -14.56
N GLY A 241 -14.96 5.13 -14.89
CA GLY A 241 -15.26 3.73 -15.08
C GLY A 241 -16.32 3.49 -16.13
N ALA A 242 -16.26 2.31 -16.71
CA ALA A 242 -17.26 1.79 -17.60
C ALA A 242 -17.49 0.30 -17.33
N THR A 243 -18.73 -0.16 -17.51
CA THR A 243 -19.08 -1.57 -17.47
C THR A 243 -20.05 -1.87 -18.58
N TRP A 244 -19.75 -2.93 -19.34
CA TRP A 244 -20.56 -3.46 -20.42
C TRP A 244 -21.05 -4.87 -20.08
N VAL A 245 -22.36 -5.10 -20.24
CA VAL A 245 -23.05 -6.37 -19.97
C VAL A 245 -23.68 -6.86 -21.26
N PRO A 246 -22.88 -7.43 -22.19
CA PRO A 246 -23.39 -7.88 -23.50
C PRO A 246 -24.40 -9.01 -23.36
N LEU A 247 -24.20 -9.86 -22.36
CA LEU A 247 -25.04 -11.03 -22.06
C LEU A 247 -25.30 -11.10 -20.57
N ARG A 248 -26.42 -11.70 -20.14
CA ARG A 248 -26.78 -11.81 -18.72
C ARG A 248 -25.71 -12.51 -17.87
N PHE A 249 -24.95 -13.41 -18.47
CA PHE A 249 -23.88 -14.16 -17.82
C PHE A 249 -22.48 -13.56 -17.99
N LEU A 250 -22.34 -12.44 -18.73
CA LEU A 250 -21.02 -11.84 -19.06
C LEU A 250 -21.01 -10.35 -18.76
N ARG A 251 -20.03 -9.91 -18.00
CA ARG A 251 -19.74 -8.50 -17.73
C ARG A 251 -18.27 -8.21 -18.05
N VAL A 252 -18.02 -7.05 -18.63
CA VAL A 252 -16.69 -6.51 -18.88
C VAL A 252 -16.62 -5.13 -18.27
N GLY A 253 -15.63 -4.87 -17.45
CA GLY A 253 -15.46 -3.60 -16.75
C GLY A 253 -14.05 -3.05 -16.91
N ALA A 254 -13.95 -1.72 -16.93
CA ALA A 254 -12.67 -1.04 -16.85
C ALA A 254 -12.79 0.26 -16.06
N SER A 255 -11.72 0.65 -15.40
CA SER A 255 -11.63 1.93 -14.71
C SER A 255 -10.22 2.50 -14.76
N PHE A 256 -10.14 3.82 -14.66
CA PHE A 256 -8.88 4.55 -14.60
C PHE A 256 -8.94 5.58 -13.47
N GLN A 257 -7.92 5.60 -12.63
CA GLN A 257 -7.73 6.55 -11.54
C GLN A 257 -6.55 7.46 -11.87
N LEU A 258 -6.76 8.77 -11.76
CA LEU A 258 -5.72 9.78 -11.97
C LEU A 258 -4.68 9.73 -10.85
N PRO A 259 -3.44 10.20 -11.10
CA PRO A 259 -2.40 10.26 -10.09
C PRO A 259 -2.76 11.23 -8.97
N MET A 260 -2.12 11.06 -7.80
CA MET A 260 -2.21 12.01 -6.70
C MET A 260 -0.85 12.66 -6.47
N VAL A 261 -0.79 13.98 -6.62
CA VAL A 261 0.42 14.75 -6.32
C VAL A 261 0.34 15.24 -4.88
N VAL A 262 1.20 14.71 -4.04
CA VAL A 262 1.42 15.20 -2.68
C VAL A 262 2.44 16.33 -2.75
N SER A 263 2.03 17.52 -2.33
CA SER A 263 2.87 18.72 -2.25
C SER A 263 2.47 19.45 -0.99
N SER A 264 3.30 19.42 0.04
CA SER A 264 2.92 19.91 1.37
C SER A 264 4.11 20.46 2.13
N SER A 265 3.84 21.45 2.98
CA SER A 265 4.80 21.91 3.96
C SER A 265 5.07 20.82 4.98
N THR A 266 6.28 20.77 5.49
CA THR A 266 6.68 19.89 6.57
C THR A 266 7.45 20.67 7.62
N ARG A 267 7.39 20.18 8.85
CA ARG A 267 8.34 20.55 9.90
C ARG A 267 9.29 19.41 10.12
N PHE A 268 10.57 19.76 10.21
CA PHE A 268 11.52 18.74 10.57
C PHE A 268 12.34 19.17 11.78
N ASP A 269 12.25 18.38 12.81
CA ASP A 269 12.97 18.57 14.05
C ASP A 269 14.20 17.64 14.00
N VAL A 270 15.38 18.21 14.20
CA VAL A 270 16.65 17.47 14.16
C VAL A 270 17.29 17.50 15.52
N ARG A 271 17.58 16.33 16.06
CA ARG A 271 18.48 16.14 17.20
C ARG A 271 19.90 15.96 16.66
N LEU A 272 20.80 16.90 17.02
CA LEU A 272 22.20 16.84 16.61
C LEU A 272 22.90 15.61 17.19
N PRO A 273 23.99 15.14 16.52
CA PRO A 273 24.85 14.10 17.05
C PRO A 273 25.47 14.44 18.40
N THR A 274 25.92 13.41 19.12
CA THR A 274 26.56 13.57 20.46
C THR A 274 28.07 13.69 20.42
N ALA A 275 28.69 13.54 19.23
CA ALA A 275 30.13 13.73 19.08
C ALA A 275 30.55 15.16 19.43
N SER A 276 31.68 15.31 20.14
CA SER A 276 32.17 16.60 20.68
C SER A 276 32.36 17.71 19.63
N VAL A 277 32.50 17.38 18.37
CA VAL A 277 32.55 18.36 17.25
C VAL A 277 31.24 19.14 17.15
N PHE A 278 30.11 18.57 17.61
CA PHE A 278 28.78 19.19 17.59
C PHE A 278 28.47 19.95 18.89
N ASP A 279 29.40 19.97 19.87
CA ASP A 279 29.21 20.72 21.11
C ASP A 279 29.01 22.22 20.82
N GLY A 280 27.90 22.78 21.30
CA GLY A 280 27.49 24.15 21.01
C GLY A 280 26.83 24.36 19.66
N GLY A 281 26.72 23.30 18.86
CA GLY A 281 25.95 23.31 17.61
C GLY A 281 24.45 23.51 17.85
N ARG A 282 23.79 24.17 16.91
CA ARG A 282 22.33 24.30 16.91
C ARG A 282 21.76 24.25 15.50
N ILE A 283 20.50 23.83 15.39
CA ILE A 283 19.72 23.93 14.18
C ILE A 283 18.92 25.23 14.20
N THR A 284 18.96 25.99 13.12
CA THR A 284 18.14 27.17 12.90
C THR A 284 17.18 26.91 11.75
N GLY A 285 15.91 27.32 11.88
CA GLY A 285 14.84 26.97 10.96
C GLY A 285 14.35 25.54 11.18
N ARG A 286 13.16 25.24 10.69
CA ARG A 286 12.56 23.91 10.77
C ARG A 286 11.54 23.64 9.67
N ASP A 287 11.32 24.57 8.78
CA ASP A 287 10.32 24.44 7.73
C ASP A 287 10.96 23.86 6.46
N ALA A 288 10.23 23.02 5.81
CA ALA A 288 10.61 22.44 4.52
C ALA A 288 9.38 22.16 3.68
N HIS A 289 9.57 21.87 2.42
CA HIS A 289 8.54 21.44 1.50
C HIS A 289 8.81 20.03 1.03
N VAL A 290 7.80 19.16 1.04
CA VAL A 290 7.90 17.78 0.55
C VAL A 290 7.00 17.59 -0.66
N ARG A 291 7.53 16.95 -1.70
CA ARG A 291 6.80 16.63 -2.92
C ARG A 291 7.08 15.20 -3.37
N PHE A 292 6.01 14.47 -3.72
CA PHE A 292 6.06 13.17 -4.40
C PHE A 292 4.74 12.89 -5.12
N THR A 293 4.73 11.92 -6.03
CA THR A 293 3.56 11.57 -6.82
C THR A 293 3.18 10.10 -6.59
N LEU A 294 1.91 9.84 -6.33
CA LEU A 294 1.35 8.49 -6.28
C LEU A 294 0.79 8.11 -7.65
N PRO A 295 0.77 6.83 -8.04
CA PRO A 295 0.53 6.39 -9.39
C PRO A 295 -0.91 6.66 -9.86
N HIS A 296 -1.10 6.75 -11.15
CA HIS A 296 -2.37 6.46 -11.78
C HIS A 296 -2.56 4.95 -11.89
N ILE A 297 -3.82 4.49 -11.94
CA ILE A 297 -4.14 3.08 -11.87
C ILE A 297 -5.16 2.74 -12.96
N LEU A 298 -4.83 1.75 -13.80
CA LEU A 298 -5.72 1.14 -14.76
C LEU A 298 -6.21 -0.20 -14.20
N ARG A 299 -7.52 -0.43 -14.27
CA ARG A 299 -8.13 -1.71 -13.91
C ARG A 299 -9.01 -2.19 -15.04
N ALA A 300 -8.96 -3.48 -15.33
CA ALA A 300 -9.83 -4.15 -16.30
C ALA A 300 -10.28 -5.50 -15.74
N GLY A 301 -11.50 -5.92 -16.03
CA GLY A 301 -12.02 -7.19 -15.52
C GLY A 301 -13.07 -7.78 -16.45
N VAL A 302 -13.19 -9.10 -16.36
CA VAL A 302 -14.24 -9.89 -17.01
C VAL A 302 -14.86 -10.79 -15.96
N GLU A 303 -16.17 -10.66 -15.75
CA GLU A 303 -16.94 -11.54 -14.87
C GLU A 303 -17.87 -12.42 -15.69
N VAL A 304 -17.88 -13.70 -15.38
CA VAL A 304 -18.83 -14.67 -15.90
C VAL A 304 -19.72 -15.21 -14.78
N ARG A 305 -21.00 -15.42 -15.09
CA ARG A 305 -22.02 -16.00 -14.19
C ARG A 305 -22.57 -17.28 -14.81
N PRO A 306 -21.91 -18.43 -14.59
CA PRO A 306 -22.34 -19.71 -15.14
C PRO A 306 -23.72 -20.15 -14.66
N THR A 307 -24.11 -19.69 -13.48
CA THR A 307 -25.44 -19.82 -12.89
C THR A 307 -25.80 -18.53 -12.16
N ASP A 308 -27.04 -18.39 -11.73
CA ASP A 308 -27.48 -17.21 -10.98
C ASP A 308 -26.78 -17.09 -9.61
N GLU A 309 -26.30 -18.23 -9.08
CA GLU A 309 -25.63 -18.28 -7.78
C GLU A 309 -24.11 -18.11 -7.84
N LEU A 310 -23.47 -18.44 -8.98
CA LEU A 310 -22.01 -18.45 -9.12
C LEU A 310 -21.52 -17.30 -9.99
N ARG A 311 -20.60 -16.52 -9.45
CA ARG A 311 -19.85 -15.47 -10.14
C ARG A 311 -18.36 -15.80 -10.10
N ILE A 312 -17.67 -15.62 -11.19
CA ILE A 312 -16.21 -15.77 -11.31
C ILE A 312 -15.69 -14.57 -12.09
N GLU A 313 -14.73 -13.86 -11.55
CA GLU A 313 -14.11 -12.71 -12.19
C GLU A 313 -12.61 -12.91 -12.34
N ALA A 314 -12.09 -12.60 -13.50
CA ALA A 314 -10.68 -12.36 -13.75
C ALA A 314 -10.47 -10.86 -13.94
N ALA A 315 -9.49 -10.30 -13.24
CA ALA A 315 -9.15 -8.88 -13.30
C ALA A 315 -7.65 -8.66 -13.47
N TYR A 316 -7.32 -7.59 -14.15
CA TYR A 316 -5.98 -7.07 -14.33
C TYR A 316 -5.91 -5.66 -13.79
N VAL A 317 -4.86 -5.35 -13.05
CA VAL A 317 -4.59 -4.02 -12.53
C VAL A 317 -3.16 -3.63 -12.88
N ARG A 318 -2.98 -2.44 -13.44
CA ARG A 318 -1.66 -1.83 -13.65
C ARG A 318 -1.57 -0.52 -12.89
N GLU A 319 -0.56 -0.43 -12.05
CA GLU A 319 -0.21 0.77 -11.31
C GLU A 319 1.05 1.38 -11.92
N PHE A 320 0.94 2.60 -12.42
CA PHE A 320 2.02 3.29 -13.14
C PHE A 320 2.95 3.99 -12.16
N TRP A 321 3.64 3.19 -11.36
CA TRP A 321 4.58 3.67 -10.33
C TRP A 321 5.84 4.33 -10.89
N SER A 322 6.16 4.14 -12.17
CA SER A 322 7.31 4.79 -12.81
C SER A 322 7.32 6.32 -12.70
N ILE A 323 6.18 6.95 -12.42
CA ILE A 323 6.11 8.38 -12.13
C ILE A 323 6.64 8.76 -10.73
N HIS A 324 6.87 7.77 -9.85
CA HIS A 324 7.40 7.98 -8.49
C HIS A 324 8.93 7.84 -8.50
N GLU A 325 9.62 8.82 -9.07
CA GLU A 325 11.08 8.81 -9.21
C GLU A 325 11.79 9.08 -7.88
N SER A 326 11.23 9.99 -7.06
CA SER A 326 11.83 10.42 -5.79
C SER A 326 10.80 11.01 -4.83
N ILE A 327 11.20 11.09 -3.57
CA ILE A 327 10.61 12.00 -2.58
C ILE A 327 11.57 13.17 -2.46
N ASP A 328 11.10 14.36 -2.85
CA ASP A 328 11.90 15.57 -2.82
C ASP A 328 11.56 16.36 -1.54
N MET A 329 12.58 16.72 -0.77
CA MET A 329 12.46 17.56 0.41
C MET A 329 13.35 18.79 0.24
N THR A 330 12.75 19.98 0.28
CA THR A 330 13.42 21.26 0.15
C THR A 330 13.32 22.01 1.48
N PRO A 331 14.41 22.06 2.29
CA PRO A 331 14.45 22.87 3.52
C PRO A 331 14.37 24.36 3.21
N GLU A 332 13.61 25.11 4.03
CA GLU A 332 13.39 26.53 3.89
C GLU A 332 14.10 27.29 5.02
N GLY A 333 15.27 27.84 4.74
CA GLY A 333 16.06 28.59 5.70
C GLY A 333 16.66 27.75 6.84
N VAL A 334 16.65 26.43 6.71
CA VAL A 334 17.22 25.53 7.71
C VAL A 334 18.74 25.46 7.58
N ALA A 335 19.44 25.61 8.69
CA ALA A 335 20.88 25.56 8.74
C ALA A 335 21.40 25.00 10.04
N ILE A 336 22.61 24.48 10.00
CA ILE A 336 23.40 24.08 11.17
C ILE A 336 24.36 25.22 11.48
N GLU A 337 24.43 25.63 12.74
CA GLU A 337 25.33 26.70 13.22
C GLU A 337 26.17 26.22 14.39
N GLY A 338 27.37 26.79 14.55
CA GLY A 338 28.22 26.58 15.71
C GLY A 338 28.98 25.25 15.74
N ILE A 339 29.15 24.57 14.60
CA ILE A 339 29.93 23.33 14.51
C ILE A 339 31.41 23.66 14.35
N ARG A 340 32.27 23.05 15.16
CA ARG A 340 33.73 23.21 15.07
C ARG A 340 34.29 22.76 13.72
N GLY A 341 35.09 23.60 13.10
CA GLY A 341 35.73 23.26 11.81
C GLY A 341 34.85 23.42 10.59
N LEU A 342 33.60 23.88 10.75
CA LEU A 342 32.71 24.24 9.67
C LEU A 342 32.47 25.75 9.62
N PRO A 343 31.97 26.31 8.52
CA PRO A 343 31.51 27.69 8.44
C PRO A 343 30.51 28.01 9.58
N PRO A 344 30.42 29.26 10.03
CA PRO A 344 29.52 29.67 11.12
C PRO A 344 28.05 29.27 10.89
N ARG A 345 27.64 29.17 9.64
CA ARG A 345 26.30 28.75 9.21
C ARG A 345 26.43 27.82 7.99
N VAL A 346 25.93 26.61 8.09
CA VAL A 346 25.87 25.61 7.01
C VAL A 346 24.42 25.37 6.63
N PRO A 347 23.94 25.87 5.49
CA PRO A 347 22.59 25.59 5.03
C PRO A 347 22.40 24.10 4.76
N ILE A 348 21.27 23.53 5.13
CA ILE A 348 20.89 22.16 4.76
C ILE A 348 20.37 22.22 3.32
N PRO A 349 21.01 21.50 2.38
CA PRO A 349 20.60 21.50 0.98
C PRO A 349 19.27 20.72 0.79
N ALA A 350 18.68 20.86 -0.40
CA ALA A 350 17.60 20.01 -0.82
C ALA A 350 18.04 18.53 -0.82
N ILE A 351 17.17 17.69 -0.26
CA ILE A 351 17.42 16.24 -0.13
C ILE A 351 16.46 15.53 -1.08
N LYS A 352 17.05 14.74 -1.98
CA LYS A 352 16.31 13.89 -2.90
C LYS A 352 16.49 12.43 -2.49
N PHE A 353 15.38 11.79 -2.09
CA PHE A 353 15.38 10.36 -1.79
C PHE A 353 15.02 9.60 -3.07
N PRO A 354 15.99 8.96 -3.74
CA PRO A 354 15.72 8.26 -4.99
C PRO A 354 14.80 7.07 -4.74
N ARG A 355 13.81 6.91 -5.61
CA ARG A 355 12.86 5.79 -5.59
C ARG A 355 12.98 4.97 -6.88
N ASN A 356 12.96 5.64 -8.02
CA ASN A 356 13.06 5.05 -9.35
C ASN A 356 12.14 3.84 -9.49
N PHE A 357 10.88 3.97 -9.03
CA PHE A 357 9.91 2.90 -9.08
C PHE A 357 9.61 2.50 -10.53
N GLN A 358 9.16 1.29 -10.71
CA GLN A 358 8.71 0.72 -11.98
C GLN A 358 7.21 0.40 -11.91
N ASP A 359 6.56 0.29 -13.06
CA ASP A 359 5.16 -0.07 -13.11
C ASP A 359 4.93 -1.47 -12.54
N SER A 360 3.84 -1.64 -11.83
CA SER A 360 3.42 -2.90 -11.22
C SER A 360 2.19 -3.45 -11.94
N ASP A 361 2.19 -4.75 -12.18
CA ASP A 361 1.10 -5.49 -12.80
C ASP A 361 0.52 -6.50 -11.80
N SER A 362 -0.81 -6.58 -11.72
CA SER A 362 -1.52 -7.52 -10.85
C SER A 362 -2.57 -8.29 -11.64
N PHE A 363 -2.56 -9.63 -11.48
CA PHE A 363 -3.56 -10.53 -12.02
C PHE A 363 -4.35 -11.15 -10.88
N ARG A 364 -5.67 -11.15 -11.01
CA ARG A 364 -6.61 -11.51 -9.95
C ARG A 364 -7.67 -12.45 -10.47
N ILE A 365 -8.01 -13.44 -9.67
CA ILE A 365 -9.17 -14.32 -9.91
C ILE A 365 -9.93 -14.42 -8.61
N GLY A 366 -11.22 -14.13 -8.66
CA GLY A 366 -12.12 -14.20 -7.51
C GLY A 366 -13.44 -14.85 -7.87
N SER A 367 -14.04 -15.50 -6.90
CA SER A 367 -15.35 -16.14 -7.03
C SER A 367 -16.26 -15.79 -5.85
N GLU A 368 -17.54 -15.80 -6.13
CA GLU A 368 -18.61 -15.65 -5.12
C GLU A 368 -19.72 -16.65 -5.47
N TYR A 369 -20.10 -17.46 -4.49
CA TYR A 369 -21.20 -18.41 -4.61
C TYR A 369 -22.24 -18.12 -3.54
N THR A 370 -23.46 -17.84 -3.98
CA THR A 370 -24.58 -17.56 -3.11
C THR A 370 -25.50 -18.79 -3.00
N PHE A 371 -25.88 -19.19 -1.79
CA PHE A 371 -26.73 -20.33 -1.55
C PHE A 371 -27.69 -20.09 -0.37
N ASP A 372 -28.78 -20.83 -0.35
CA ASP A 372 -29.74 -20.79 0.74
C ASP A 372 -29.45 -21.94 1.75
N LEU A 373 -29.30 -21.57 3.01
CA LEU A 373 -29.10 -22.50 4.11
C LEU A 373 -30.05 -22.17 5.25
N ALA A 374 -30.94 -23.10 5.57
CA ALA A 374 -31.92 -22.95 6.67
C ALA A 374 -32.73 -21.65 6.62
N GLY A 375 -33.04 -21.13 5.42
CA GLY A 375 -33.82 -19.90 5.24
C GLY A 375 -32.97 -18.61 5.23
N TYR A 376 -31.68 -18.72 5.38
CA TYR A 376 -30.72 -17.60 5.23
C TYR A 376 -30.01 -17.69 3.92
N LYS A 377 -29.82 -16.56 3.26
CA LYS A 377 -28.98 -16.44 2.07
C LYS A 377 -27.53 -16.18 2.49
N LEU A 378 -26.62 -17.04 2.04
CA LEU A 378 -25.20 -17.00 2.38
C LEU A 378 -24.36 -16.84 1.12
N ASP A 379 -23.35 -16.00 1.19
CA ASP A 379 -22.30 -15.88 0.17
C ASP A 379 -21.03 -16.52 0.68
N LEU A 380 -20.38 -17.35 -0.14
CA LEU A 380 -19.00 -17.79 0.05
C LEU A 380 -18.13 -17.17 -1.03
N ARG A 381 -16.99 -16.68 -0.64
CA ARG A 381 -16.03 -16.01 -1.52
C ARG A 381 -14.65 -16.61 -1.38
N ALA A 382 -13.94 -16.69 -2.48
CA ALA A 382 -12.54 -17.06 -2.50
C ALA A 382 -11.84 -16.32 -3.63
N GLY A 383 -10.56 -16.03 -3.46
CA GLY A 383 -9.78 -15.37 -4.48
C GLY A 383 -8.29 -15.57 -4.32
N VAL A 384 -7.59 -15.35 -5.42
CA VAL A 384 -6.14 -15.29 -5.51
C VAL A 384 -5.75 -14.10 -6.37
N SER A 385 -4.74 -13.38 -5.93
CA SER A 385 -4.09 -12.35 -6.74
C SER A 385 -2.59 -12.53 -6.72
N HIS A 386 -1.96 -12.14 -7.83
CA HIS A 386 -0.52 -12.04 -7.95
C HIS A 386 -0.17 -10.66 -8.49
N GLU A 387 0.79 -9.98 -7.85
CA GLU A 387 1.18 -8.60 -8.18
C GLU A 387 2.70 -8.47 -8.18
N THR A 388 3.26 -7.85 -9.23
CA THR A 388 4.70 -7.61 -9.36
C THR A 388 5.13 -6.40 -8.53
N SER A 389 6.40 -6.41 -8.07
CA SER A 389 6.96 -5.29 -7.31
C SER A 389 7.05 -4.00 -8.13
N ALA A 390 6.66 -2.90 -7.51
CA ALA A 390 6.91 -1.56 -8.03
C ALA A 390 8.34 -1.07 -7.74
N ILE A 391 9.10 -1.77 -6.89
CA ILE A 391 10.43 -1.32 -6.47
C ILE A 391 11.52 -2.18 -7.12
N PRO A 392 12.40 -1.58 -7.95
CA PRO A 392 13.59 -2.27 -8.42
C PRO A 392 14.46 -2.71 -7.23
N ARG A 393 15.03 -3.91 -7.29
CA ARG A 393 15.81 -4.50 -6.19
C ARG A 393 16.85 -3.54 -5.62
N ALA A 394 17.53 -2.80 -6.48
CA ALA A 394 18.55 -1.83 -6.09
C ALA A 394 18.04 -0.69 -5.19
N TYR A 395 16.74 -0.41 -5.22
CA TYR A 395 16.06 0.65 -4.45
C TYR A 395 15.14 0.11 -3.36
N LEU A 396 15.08 -1.20 -3.15
CA LEU A 396 14.33 -1.79 -2.04
C LEU A 396 14.90 -1.31 -0.71
N SER A 397 14.03 -0.86 0.20
CA SER A 397 14.43 -0.39 1.52
C SER A 397 13.30 -0.59 2.54
N LEU A 398 13.62 -0.46 3.81
CA LEU A 398 12.60 -0.55 4.88
C LEU A 398 11.63 0.64 4.89
N LEU A 399 11.99 1.77 4.30
CA LEU A 399 11.07 2.91 4.14
C LEU A 399 9.90 2.55 3.22
N THR A 400 10.17 1.70 2.23
CA THR A 400 9.17 1.19 1.29
C THR A 400 9.53 -0.25 0.99
N ILE A 401 9.03 -1.16 1.82
CA ILE A 401 9.22 -2.58 1.61
C ILE A 401 8.21 -3.04 0.57
N ASP A 402 8.71 -3.39 -0.60
CA ASP A 402 7.90 -3.95 -1.67
C ASP A 402 8.62 -5.07 -2.39
N MET A 403 7.88 -6.12 -2.54
CA MET A 403 8.33 -7.34 -3.21
C MET A 403 7.12 -7.89 -3.95
N ASP A 404 7.29 -8.69 -4.95
CA ASP A 404 6.18 -9.30 -5.63
C ASP A 404 5.35 -10.14 -4.64
N LYS A 405 4.03 -10.24 -4.73
CA LYS A 405 3.16 -10.89 -3.72
C LYS A 405 2.07 -11.76 -4.33
N THR A 406 1.72 -12.79 -3.59
CA THR A 406 0.49 -13.54 -3.80
C THR A 406 -0.41 -13.36 -2.59
N VAL A 407 -1.65 -13.00 -2.84
CA VAL A 407 -2.68 -12.93 -1.81
C VAL A 407 -3.66 -14.06 -2.03
N LEU A 408 -3.90 -14.83 -0.97
CA LEU A 408 -5.00 -15.78 -0.90
C LEU A 408 -6.06 -15.22 0.03
N SER A 409 -7.31 -15.23 -0.41
CA SER A 409 -8.40 -14.70 0.39
C SER A 409 -9.61 -15.62 0.42
N LEU A 410 -10.30 -15.56 1.55
CA LEU A 410 -11.59 -16.19 1.79
C LEU A 410 -12.54 -15.13 2.36
N GLY A 411 -13.83 -15.26 2.07
CA GLY A 411 -14.83 -14.37 2.61
C GLY A 411 -16.20 -15.04 2.74
N GLY A 412 -17.04 -14.44 3.56
CA GLY A 412 -18.42 -14.85 3.73
C GLY A 412 -19.33 -13.64 3.82
N GLY A 413 -20.59 -13.84 3.44
CA GLY A 413 -21.66 -12.87 3.62
C GLY A 413 -22.93 -13.55 4.11
N LEU A 414 -23.59 -12.95 5.11
CA LEU A 414 -24.87 -13.40 5.63
C LEU A 414 -25.93 -12.33 5.33
N HIS A 415 -26.96 -12.69 4.58
CA HIS A 415 -28.10 -11.82 4.36
C HIS A 415 -29.15 -12.05 5.46
N VAL A 416 -29.49 -10.97 6.18
CA VAL A 416 -30.47 -10.98 7.25
C VAL A 416 -31.67 -10.13 6.81
N GLY A 417 -32.77 -10.82 6.50
CA GLY A 417 -33.93 -10.20 5.85
C GLY A 417 -33.58 -9.63 4.48
N GLU A 418 -34.27 -8.56 4.08
CA GLU A 418 -34.11 -7.92 2.77
C GLU A 418 -33.10 -6.75 2.80
N HIS A 419 -32.74 -6.27 3.99
CA HIS A 419 -32.02 -5.01 4.18
C HIS A 419 -30.56 -5.19 4.59
N TRP A 420 -30.20 -6.22 5.34
CA TRP A 420 -28.88 -6.34 5.95
C TRP A 420 -28.02 -7.40 5.26
N ARG A 421 -26.78 -7.06 4.99
CA ARG A 421 -25.72 -8.01 4.66
C ARG A 421 -24.55 -7.80 5.62
N LEU A 422 -24.16 -8.86 6.30
CA LEU A 422 -23.01 -8.92 7.19
C LEU A 422 -21.89 -9.65 6.45
N ASP A 423 -20.75 -9.03 6.29
CA ASP A 423 -19.61 -9.57 5.56
C ASP A 423 -18.43 -9.83 6.51
N ALA A 424 -17.67 -10.88 6.25
CA ALA A 424 -16.40 -11.16 6.91
C ALA A 424 -15.39 -11.66 5.87
N MET A 425 -14.09 -11.40 6.10
CA MET A 425 -13.04 -11.90 5.24
C MET A 425 -11.74 -12.17 6.02
N TYR A 426 -10.94 -13.07 5.48
CA TYR A 426 -9.54 -13.26 5.83
C TYR A 426 -8.71 -13.32 4.53
N ALA A 427 -7.57 -12.67 4.55
CA ALA A 427 -6.60 -12.78 3.48
C ALA A 427 -5.19 -12.89 4.05
N HIS A 428 -4.37 -13.74 3.43
CA HIS A 428 -2.95 -13.85 3.74
C HIS A 428 -2.12 -13.46 2.52
N LEU A 429 -1.14 -12.60 2.77
CA LEU A 429 -0.18 -12.12 1.80
C LEU A 429 1.15 -12.83 2.01
N PHE A 430 1.58 -13.56 1.00
CA PHE A 430 2.89 -14.16 0.90
C PHE A 430 3.79 -13.25 0.07
N ALA A 431 4.88 -12.76 0.64
CA ALA A 431 5.92 -12.06 -0.11
C ALA A 431 7.18 -12.92 -0.20
N SER A 432 7.91 -12.83 -1.30
CA SER A 432 9.18 -13.52 -1.47
C SER A 432 10.28 -12.87 -0.65
N SER A 433 11.30 -13.66 -0.28
CA SER A 433 12.54 -13.08 0.24
C SER A 433 13.36 -12.49 -0.91
N VAL A 434 13.88 -11.29 -0.72
CA VAL A 434 14.74 -10.59 -1.69
C VAL A 434 16.09 -10.31 -1.06
N THR A 435 17.17 -10.62 -1.77
CA THR A 435 18.53 -10.25 -1.37
C THR A 435 19.04 -9.17 -2.30
N VAL A 436 19.47 -8.05 -1.72
CA VAL A 436 20.14 -6.93 -2.41
C VAL A 436 21.61 -6.99 -2.01
N SER A 437 22.51 -7.23 -2.97
CA SER A 437 23.95 -7.20 -2.65
C SER A 437 24.39 -5.77 -2.35
N PRO A 438 25.45 -5.55 -1.54
CA PRO A 438 25.97 -4.21 -1.29
C PRO A 438 26.40 -3.47 -2.57
N GLU A 439 26.81 -4.20 -3.61
CA GLU A 439 27.19 -3.65 -4.90
C GLU A 439 26.00 -3.21 -5.75
N GLU A 440 24.86 -3.90 -5.59
CA GLU A 440 23.60 -3.59 -6.26
C GLU A 440 22.86 -2.44 -5.57
N ALA A 441 23.02 -2.28 -4.26
CA ALA A 441 22.32 -1.30 -3.44
C ALA A 441 22.55 0.16 -3.93
N ARG A 442 21.47 0.98 -3.95
CA ARG A 442 21.48 2.35 -4.50
C ARG A 442 20.84 3.40 -3.59
N ILE A 443 20.33 3.03 -2.43
CA ILE A 443 19.83 4.02 -1.46
C ILE A 443 21.00 4.54 -0.66
N PRO A 444 21.39 5.81 -0.84
CA PRO A 444 22.57 6.36 -0.17
C PRO A 444 22.28 6.61 1.31
N ARG A 445 23.29 6.49 2.15
CA ARG A 445 23.28 7.04 3.50
C ARG A 445 23.29 8.57 3.38
N VAL A 446 22.27 9.23 3.89
CA VAL A 446 22.16 10.68 3.80
C VAL A 446 23.11 11.33 4.80
N ASN A 447 24.00 12.20 4.34
CA ASN A 447 24.81 13.09 5.15
C ASN A 447 24.51 14.54 4.76
N PRO A 448 23.91 15.36 5.63
CA PRO A 448 23.55 16.74 5.32
C PRO A 448 24.76 17.71 5.38
N LEU A 449 25.91 17.25 5.87
CA LEU A 449 27.10 18.10 5.94
C LEU A 449 27.79 18.20 4.57
N PRO A 450 28.41 19.34 4.24
CA PRO A 450 29.14 19.48 3.00
C PRO A 450 30.37 18.57 2.99
N GLY A 451 30.59 17.90 1.85
CA GLY A 451 31.74 17.02 1.62
C GLY A 451 31.56 16.20 0.35
N ASN A 452 32.65 15.68 -0.20
CA ASN A 452 32.67 14.89 -1.41
C ASN A 452 32.82 13.38 -1.14
N ALA A 453 32.56 12.94 0.09
CA ALA A 453 32.65 11.52 0.43
C ALA A 453 31.60 10.72 -0.33
N PRO A 454 31.96 9.58 -0.94
CA PRO A 454 30.97 8.68 -1.52
C PRO A 454 30.05 8.19 -0.40
N LEU A 455 28.73 8.35 -0.61
CA LEU A 455 27.73 7.91 0.33
C LEU A 455 27.53 6.41 0.15
N GLU A 456 27.80 5.64 1.20
CA GLU A 456 27.56 4.20 1.19
C GLU A 456 26.06 3.91 1.11
N ALA A 457 25.71 2.87 0.37
CA ALA A 457 24.36 2.42 0.30
C ALA A 457 23.94 1.73 1.61
N VAL A 458 22.74 2.04 2.09
CA VAL A 458 22.21 1.54 3.38
C VAL A 458 21.20 0.41 3.22
N ASN A 459 20.88 0.03 1.99
CA ASN A 459 19.82 -0.92 1.68
C ASN A 459 20.32 -2.28 1.17
N GLY A 460 21.62 -2.58 1.29
CA GLY A 460 22.12 -3.93 1.07
C GLY A 460 21.64 -4.89 2.16
N GLY A 461 21.25 -6.11 1.79
CA GLY A 461 20.81 -7.11 2.77
C GLY A 461 19.72 -8.03 2.26
N GLN A 462 19.16 -8.81 3.18
CA GLN A 462 18.06 -9.74 2.92
C GLN A 462 16.77 -9.19 3.54
N TYR A 463 15.71 -9.22 2.77
CA TYR A 463 14.37 -8.77 3.13
C TYR A 463 13.39 -9.93 3.04
N SER A 464 12.49 -10.03 4.00
CA SER A 464 11.30 -10.88 3.95
C SER A 464 10.10 -10.15 4.54
N ALA A 465 8.89 -10.46 4.07
CA ALA A 465 7.66 -9.89 4.59
C ALA A 465 6.47 -10.84 4.41
N SER A 466 5.47 -10.65 5.26
CA SER A 466 4.16 -11.29 5.15
C SER A 466 3.09 -10.40 5.77
N ALA A 467 1.82 -10.62 5.43
CA ALA A 467 0.73 -9.92 6.07
C ALA A 467 -0.52 -10.77 6.19
N ASP A 468 -1.24 -10.55 7.30
CA ASP A 468 -2.58 -11.10 7.53
C ASP A 468 -3.58 -9.94 7.55
N LEU A 469 -4.69 -10.11 6.84
CA LEU A 469 -5.82 -9.19 6.87
C LEU A 469 -7.07 -9.90 7.35
N VAL A 470 -7.77 -9.28 8.28
CA VAL A 470 -9.09 -9.69 8.74
C VAL A 470 -10.04 -8.52 8.56
N GLY A 471 -11.22 -8.77 8.08
CA GLY A 471 -12.21 -7.71 7.91
C GLY A 471 -13.62 -8.15 8.27
N VAL A 472 -14.39 -7.21 8.78
CA VAL A 472 -15.83 -7.34 8.99
C VAL A 472 -16.54 -6.13 8.44
N GLY A 473 -17.74 -6.32 7.91
CA GLY A 473 -18.51 -5.26 7.28
C GLY A 473 -20.00 -5.43 7.44
N VAL A 474 -20.71 -4.32 7.36
CA VAL A 474 -22.17 -4.26 7.38
C VAL A 474 -22.63 -3.39 6.22
N ASN A 475 -23.49 -3.93 5.38
CA ASN A 475 -24.19 -3.18 4.34
C ASN A 475 -25.68 -3.17 4.63
N TYR A 476 -26.27 -1.97 4.68
CA TYR A 476 -27.69 -1.77 4.83
C TYR A 476 -28.29 -1.24 3.53
N ILE A 477 -29.33 -1.91 3.04
CA ILE A 477 -30.08 -1.56 1.82
C ILE A 477 -31.42 -0.97 2.24
N PHE A 478 -31.70 0.25 1.75
CA PHE A 478 -32.93 0.98 2.06
C PHE A 478 -34.10 0.53 1.19
#